data_886067207bee84d72c9efe32aa9a11e3
#
_entry.id   886067207bee84d72c9efe32aa9a11e3
#
_cell.length_a   1.000
_cell.length_b   1.000
_cell.length_c   1.000
_cell.angle_alpha   90.00
_cell.angle_beta   90.00
_cell.angle_gamma   90.00
#
_symmetry.space_group_name_H-M   'P 1'
#
loop_
_entity.id
_entity.type
_entity.pdbx_description
1 polymer ?
#
loop_
_entity_poly.entity_id
_entity_poly.type
_entity_poly.pdbx_seq_one_letter_code
_entity_poly.pdbx_strand_id
1 'polypeptide(L)'
;MFIPKVLHSLRKTWSQMPGWMRWAVGLCLAAGYSFLFYFLFVAPTGFRWRAIYGDPDYPEGYTIYGIDVSRYQGTINWNRLRNAMIDRLPIRFIIIKSTEGDSHVDMKFRDNFYNAKESGFIRGAYHFWSNNSSARRQAYFFL
;
A
#
# COMPACT_ATOMS: atom_id res chain seq x y z
N MET A 1 -23.44 1.17 -39.43
CA MET A 1 -24.47 2.22 -39.55
C MET A 1 -25.60 2.07 -38.53
N PHE A 2 -25.31 1.57 -37.32
CA PHE A 2 -26.30 1.31 -36.22
C PHE A 2 -26.31 2.38 -35.12
N ILE A 3 -25.18 3.06 -34.88
CA ILE A 3 -24.97 3.99 -33.77
C ILE A 3 -25.90 5.24 -33.80
N PRO A 4 -26.20 5.90 -34.93
CA PRO A 4 -27.02 7.12 -34.89
C PRO A 4 -28.48 6.89 -34.52
N LYS A 5 -29.07 5.74 -34.83
CA LYS A 5 -30.48 5.44 -34.47
C LYS A 5 -30.65 5.19 -32.98
N VAL A 6 -29.69 4.52 -32.33
CA VAL A 6 -29.69 4.28 -30.87
C VAL A 6 -29.54 5.58 -30.09
N LEU A 7 -28.63 6.45 -30.50
CA LEU A 7 -28.43 7.77 -29.91
C LEU A 7 -29.66 8.66 -29.99
N HIS A 8 -30.34 8.65 -31.17
CA HIS A 8 -31.56 9.43 -31.36
C HIS A 8 -32.71 8.90 -30.48
N SER A 9 -32.88 7.58 -30.36
CA SER A 9 -33.86 6.95 -29.47
C SER A 9 -33.60 7.30 -28.02
N LEU A 10 -32.36 7.18 -27.55
CA LEU A 10 -31.96 7.53 -26.16
C LEU A 10 -32.23 9.00 -25.85
N ARG A 11 -31.90 9.91 -26.78
CA ARG A 11 -32.15 11.35 -26.61
C ARG A 11 -33.64 11.68 -26.52
N LYS A 12 -34.50 11.00 -27.31
CA LYS A 12 -35.93 11.15 -27.25
C LYS A 12 -36.49 10.66 -25.91
N THR A 13 -36.09 9.47 -25.46
CA THR A 13 -36.50 8.92 -24.16
C THR A 13 -36.07 9.84 -23.03
N TRP A 14 -34.82 10.33 -23.04
CA TRP A 14 -34.32 11.28 -22.07
C TRP A 14 -35.10 12.56 -21.97
N SER A 15 -35.50 13.15 -23.14
CA SER A 15 -36.27 14.39 -23.18
C SER A 15 -37.69 14.25 -22.62
N GLN A 16 -38.26 13.03 -22.68
CA GLN A 16 -39.62 12.73 -22.21
C GLN A 16 -39.65 12.34 -20.71
N MET A 17 -38.51 12.09 -20.07
CA MET A 17 -38.47 11.77 -18.67
C MET A 17 -38.77 12.97 -17.79
N PRO A 18 -39.56 12.83 -16.71
CA PRO A 18 -39.76 13.88 -15.72
C PRO A 18 -38.42 14.27 -15.06
N GLY A 19 -38.33 15.54 -14.64
CA GLY A 19 -37.09 16.11 -14.13
C GLY A 19 -36.47 15.29 -12.97
N TRP A 20 -37.27 14.82 -12.03
CA TRP A 20 -36.81 14.00 -10.91
C TRP A 20 -36.18 12.65 -11.36
N MET A 21 -36.71 12.02 -12.43
CA MET A 21 -36.14 10.79 -12.98
C MET A 21 -34.76 11.02 -13.60
N ARG A 22 -34.56 12.17 -14.27
CA ARG A 22 -33.24 12.53 -14.84
C ARG A 22 -32.21 12.69 -13.74
N TRP A 23 -32.59 13.34 -12.63
CA TRP A 23 -31.73 13.46 -11.46
C TRP A 23 -31.43 12.10 -10.81
N ALA A 24 -32.44 11.23 -10.67
CA ALA A 24 -32.25 9.89 -10.13
C ALA A 24 -31.28 9.05 -10.99
N VAL A 25 -31.42 9.07 -12.32
CA VAL A 25 -30.51 8.41 -13.25
C VAL A 25 -29.09 8.98 -13.12
N GLY A 26 -28.96 10.31 -13.07
CA GLY A 26 -27.66 10.97 -12.88
C GLY A 26 -26.97 10.55 -11.58
N LEU A 27 -27.71 10.51 -10.47
CA LEU A 27 -27.22 10.06 -9.17
C LEU A 27 -26.77 8.58 -9.19
N CYS A 28 -27.57 7.71 -9.82
CA CYS A 28 -27.22 6.29 -9.97
C CYS A 28 -25.94 6.11 -10.80
N LEU A 29 -25.79 6.86 -11.90
CA LEU A 29 -24.58 6.81 -12.72
C LEU A 29 -23.36 7.34 -11.95
N ALA A 30 -23.51 8.45 -11.21
CA ALA A 30 -22.46 9.01 -10.37
C ALA A 30 -22.05 8.05 -9.25
N ALA A 31 -23.02 7.42 -8.57
CA ALA A 31 -22.78 6.44 -7.54
C ALA A 31 -22.07 5.18 -8.11
N GLY A 32 -22.53 4.69 -9.25
CA GLY A 32 -21.91 3.56 -9.95
C GLY A 32 -20.48 3.86 -10.38
N TYR A 33 -20.23 5.06 -10.92
CA TYR A 33 -18.88 5.51 -11.27
C TYR A 33 -17.99 5.64 -10.04
N SER A 34 -18.49 6.26 -8.96
CA SER A 34 -17.74 6.41 -7.70
C SER A 34 -17.42 5.06 -7.07
N PHE A 35 -18.38 4.12 -7.10
CA PHE A 35 -18.18 2.76 -6.62
C PHE A 35 -17.11 2.03 -7.45
N LEU A 36 -17.20 2.12 -8.77
CA LEU A 36 -16.23 1.52 -9.68
C LEU A 36 -14.84 2.14 -9.51
N PHE A 37 -14.78 3.46 -9.39
CA PHE A 37 -13.53 4.18 -9.14
C PHE A 37 -12.91 3.77 -7.80
N TYR A 38 -13.71 3.74 -6.73
CA TYR A 38 -13.27 3.26 -5.43
C TYR A 38 -12.73 1.83 -5.49
N PHE A 39 -13.49 0.92 -6.11
CA PHE A 39 -13.11 -0.48 -6.23
C PHE A 39 -11.84 -0.69 -7.07
N LEU A 40 -11.66 0.07 -8.15
CA LEU A 40 -10.52 -0.08 -9.06
C LEU A 40 -9.26 0.67 -8.59
N PHE A 41 -9.43 1.81 -7.88
CA PHE A 41 -8.30 2.70 -7.58
C PHE A 41 -8.03 2.92 -6.09
N VAL A 42 -9.06 2.83 -5.24
CA VAL A 42 -8.96 3.16 -3.81
C VAL A 42 -9.12 1.92 -2.93
N ALA A 43 -9.89 0.92 -3.38
CA ALA A 43 -10.03 -0.34 -2.65
C ALA A 43 -8.64 -0.93 -2.35
N PRO A 44 -8.45 -1.45 -1.13
CA PRO A 44 -7.14 -1.80 -0.61
C PRO A 44 -6.32 -2.56 -1.64
N THR A 45 -5.19 -2.02 -1.94
CA THR A 45 -4.22 -2.48 -2.93
C THR A 45 -3.83 -3.97 -2.80
N GLY A 46 -4.17 -4.62 -1.69
CA GLY A 46 -3.86 -6.02 -1.45
C GLY A 46 -4.37 -6.99 -2.51
N PHE A 47 -5.62 -6.87 -2.94
CA PHE A 47 -6.16 -7.73 -4.00
C PHE A 47 -5.54 -7.41 -5.36
N ARG A 48 -5.35 -6.12 -5.66
CA ARG A 48 -4.78 -5.67 -6.93
C ARG A 48 -3.29 -5.98 -7.02
N TRP A 49 -2.55 -5.83 -5.93
CA TRP A 49 -1.15 -6.23 -5.86
C TRP A 49 -0.99 -7.73 -6.07
N ARG A 50 -1.80 -8.56 -5.44
CA ARG A 50 -1.80 -10.02 -5.68
C ARG A 50 -2.15 -10.38 -7.12
N ALA A 51 -3.11 -9.68 -7.74
CA ALA A 51 -3.49 -9.93 -9.14
C ALA A 51 -2.41 -9.51 -10.14
N ILE A 52 -1.58 -8.51 -9.81
CA ILE A 52 -0.52 -8.00 -10.69
C ILE A 52 0.82 -8.71 -10.45
N TYR A 53 1.16 -8.95 -9.17
CA TYR A 53 2.47 -9.49 -8.78
C TYR A 53 2.43 -10.95 -8.33
N GLY A 54 1.24 -11.55 -8.26
CA GLY A 54 1.04 -12.89 -7.73
C GLY A 54 1.11 -12.94 -6.20
N ASP A 55 0.94 -14.13 -5.65
CA ASP A 55 1.28 -14.38 -4.26
C ASP A 55 2.82 -14.33 -4.14
N PRO A 56 3.36 -13.75 -3.05
CA PRO A 56 4.79 -13.72 -2.85
C PRO A 56 5.33 -15.14 -2.84
N ASP A 57 6.21 -15.45 -3.80
CA ASP A 57 6.93 -16.72 -3.85
C ASP A 57 8.05 -16.64 -2.82
N TYR A 58 7.86 -17.31 -1.70
CA TYR A 58 8.88 -17.37 -0.67
C TYR A 58 9.90 -18.43 -1.06
N PRO A 59 11.21 -18.13 -1.05
CA PRO A 59 12.23 -19.12 -1.39
C PRO A 59 12.12 -20.35 -0.51
N GLU A 60 12.06 -21.51 -1.11
CA GLU A 60 12.04 -22.78 -0.39
C GLU A 60 13.32 -23.01 0.42
N GLY A 61 13.20 -23.69 1.54
CA GLY A 61 14.36 -24.06 2.38
C GLY A 61 14.75 -23.04 3.45
N TYR A 62 14.11 -21.88 3.51
CA TYR A 62 14.32 -20.92 4.59
C TYR A 62 13.29 -21.10 5.71
N THR A 63 13.77 -21.14 6.93
CA THR A 63 12.96 -21.34 8.14
C THR A 63 12.88 -20.08 9.02
N ILE A 64 13.56 -19.01 8.63
CA ILE A 64 13.67 -17.77 9.38
C ILE A 64 13.15 -16.63 8.52
N TYR A 65 12.08 -15.98 8.99
CA TYR A 65 11.45 -14.86 8.32
C TYR A 65 11.64 -13.57 9.13
N GLY A 66 11.74 -12.48 8.40
CA GLY A 66 11.76 -11.13 8.92
C GLY A 66 10.98 -10.18 8.05
N ILE A 67 10.81 -8.96 8.54
CA ILE A 67 10.18 -7.87 7.79
C ILE A 67 11.05 -6.62 7.90
N ASP A 68 10.93 -5.73 6.93
CA ASP A 68 11.41 -4.37 7.03
C ASP A 68 10.29 -3.40 7.40
N VAL A 69 10.63 -2.36 8.14
CA VAL A 69 9.69 -1.32 8.56
C VAL A 69 10.33 0.07 8.52
N SER A 70 9.48 1.07 8.33
CA SER A 70 9.85 2.48 8.34
C SER A 70 8.71 3.32 8.92
N ARG A 71 8.82 4.64 8.90
CA ARG A 71 7.73 5.56 9.25
C ARG A 71 6.44 5.33 8.45
N TYR A 72 6.52 4.76 7.25
CA TYR A 72 5.37 4.54 6.37
C TYR A 72 4.38 3.52 6.91
N GLN A 73 4.80 2.60 7.77
CA GLN A 73 3.90 1.69 8.47
C GLN A 73 3.14 2.36 9.63
N GLY A 74 3.43 3.64 9.93
CA GLY A 74 2.76 4.38 10.99
C GLY A 74 3.03 3.81 12.38
N THR A 75 1.98 3.61 13.18
CA THR A 75 2.08 3.01 14.52
C THR A 75 1.92 1.50 14.44
N ILE A 76 2.96 0.79 14.80
CA ILE A 76 3.01 -0.68 14.75
C ILE A 76 2.46 -1.25 16.05
N ASN A 77 1.54 -2.20 15.94
CA ASN A 77 1.10 -3.01 17.08
C ASN A 77 2.08 -4.16 17.31
N TRP A 78 3.05 -3.93 18.15
CA TRP A 78 4.14 -4.87 18.44
C TRP A 78 3.69 -6.18 19.06
N ASN A 79 2.65 -6.16 19.91
CA ASN A 79 2.06 -7.37 20.48
C ASN A 79 1.42 -8.26 19.41
N ARG A 80 0.73 -7.63 18.45
CA ARG A 80 0.16 -8.36 17.33
C ARG A 80 1.24 -8.89 16.39
N LEU A 81 2.28 -8.09 16.15
CA LEU A 81 3.39 -8.46 15.26
C LEU A 81 4.19 -9.64 15.82
N ARG A 82 4.42 -9.68 17.13
CA ARG A 82 5.12 -10.81 17.79
C ARG A 82 4.43 -12.16 17.59
N ASN A 83 3.11 -12.14 17.43
CA ASN A 83 2.30 -13.34 17.21
C ASN A 83 1.98 -13.57 15.71
N ALA A 84 2.48 -12.72 14.83
CA ALA A 84 2.26 -12.86 13.40
C ALA A 84 3.16 -13.93 12.79
N MET A 85 2.65 -14.58 11.75
CA MET A 85 3.34 -15.63 11.03
C MET A 85 3.36 -15.30 9.53
N ILE A 86 4.44 -15.68 8.90
CA ILE A 86 4.60 -15.70 7.44
C ILE A 86 4.78 -17.17 7.06
N ASP A 87 3.94 -17.69 6.19
CA ASP A 87 3.95 -19.10 5.76
C ASP A 87 4.04 -20.09 6.95
N ARG A 88 3.20 -19.84 7.99
CA ARG A 88 3.15 -20.63 9.24
C ARG A 88 4.42 -20.55 10.11
N LEU A 89 5.39 -19.72 9.75
CA LEU A 89 6.62 -19.51 10.53
C LEU A 89 6.59 -18.14 11.20
N PRO A 90 7.08 -18.04 12.45
CA PRO A 90 7.08 -16.79 13.17
C PRO A 90 8.10 -15.80 12.60
N ILE A 91 7.76 -14.52 12.63
CA ILE A 91 8.72 -13.44 12.32
C ILE A 91 9.78 -13.41 13.41
N ARG A 92 11.05 -13.46 13.04
CA ARG A 92 12.20 -13.52 13.97
C ARG A 92 13.02 -12.25 14.02
N PHE A 93 13.08 -11.52 12.91
CA PHE A 93 13.89 -10.30 12.85
C PHE A 93 13.15 -9.16 12.15
N ILE A 94 13.56 -7.94 12.46
CA ILE A 94 13.01 -6.73 11.86
C ILE A 94 14.15 -5.82 11.46
N ILE A 95 14.16 -5.41 10.21
CA ILE A 95 15.11 -4.43 9.68
C ILE A 95 14.40 -3.08 9.57
N ILE A 96 14.93 -2.06 10.24
CA ILE A 96 14.25 -0.78 10.47
C ILE A 96 14.97 0.31 9.69
N LYS A 97 14.23 1.08 8.90
CA LYS A 97 14.78 2.23 8.20
C LYS A 97 15.30 3.24 9.22
N SER A 98 16.58 3.57 9.11
CA SER A 98 17.21 4.59 9.95
C SER A 98 17.35 5.91 9.21
N THR A 99 17.87 5.86 7.98
CA THR A 99 18.19 7.06 7.20
C THR A 99 17.82 6.88 5.73
N GLU A 100 17.77 8.00 5.01
CA GLU A 100 17.54 8.05 3.56
C GLU A 100 18.35 9.19 2.96
N GLY A 101 19.03 8.94 1.85
CA GLY A 101 19.86 9.95 1.20
C GLY A 101 20.99 10.42 2.13
N ASP A 102 21.34 11.70 2.06
CA ASP A 102 22.45 12.27 2.82
C ASP A 102 22.01 13.21 3.96
N SER A 103 20.70 13.27 4.25
CA SER A 103 20.15 14.26 5.20
C SER A 103 18.85 13.85 5.91
N HIS A 104 18.22 12.75 5.52
CA HIS A 104 16.92 12.39 6.06
C HIS A 104 17.01 11.24 7.07
N VAL A 105 16.63 11.50 8.33
CA VAL A 105 16.48 10.47 9.38
C VAL A 105 15.02 10.03 9.43
N ASP A 106 14.76 8.74 9.49
CA ASP A 106 13.40 8.23 9.69
C ASP A 106 12.91 8.57 11.11
N MET A 107 11.85 9.38 11.19
CA MET A 107 11.33 9.89 12.48
C MET A 107 10.81 8.79 13.42
N LYS A 108 10.51 7.61 12.90
CA LYS A 108 10.05 6.45 13.68
C LYS A 108 11.17 5.46 14.00
N PHE A 109 12.38 5.71 13.52
CA PHE A 109 13.50 4.77 13.71
C PHE A 109 13.72 4.44 15.18
N ARG A 110 13.90 5.46 16.03
CA ARG A 110 14.19 5.27 17.46
C ARG A 110 13.10 4.48 18.17
N ASP A 111 11.85 4.85 17.96
CA ASP A 111 10.69 4.19 18.57
C ASP A 111 10.58 2.74 18.09
N ASN A 112 10.66 2.52 16.78
CA ASN A 112 10.57 1.19 16.20
C ASN A 112 11.73 0.30 16.66
N PHE A 113 12.95 0.87 16.70
CA PHE A 113 14.13 0.14 17.09
C PHE A 113 14.09 -0.28 18.56
N TYR A 114 13.60 0.59 19.45
CA TYR A 114 13.38 0.27 20.86
C TYR A 114 12.29 -0.80 21.03
N ASN A 115 11.11 -0.56 20.46
CA ASN A 115 9.96 -1.46 20.63
C ASN A 115 10.18 -2.85 20.01
N ALA A 116 10.92 -2.95 18.92
CA ALA A 116 11.33 -4.23 18.35
C ALA A 116 12.13 -5.06 19.33
N LYS A 117 13.07 -4.42 20.07
CA LYS A 117 13.85 -5.08 21.13
C LYS A 117 12.96 -5.57 22.27
N GLU A 118 12.13 -4.67 22.82
CA GLU A 118 11.23 -4.99 23.93
C GLU A 118 10.24 -6.10 23.57
N SER A 119 9.92 -6.23 22.26
CA SER A 119 9.08 -7.29 21.75
C SER A 119 9.83 -8.60 21.45
N GLY A 120 11.15 -8.66 21.73
CA GLY A 120 11.95 -9.87 21.57
C GLY A 120 12.43 -10.17 20.15
N PHE A 121 12.35 -9.22 19.22
CA PHE A 121 12.86 -9.39 17.86
C PHE A 121 14.38 -9.16 17.78
N ILE A 122 15.05 -9.94 16.94
CA ILE A 122 16.35 -9.57 16.40
C ILE A 122 16.12 -8.35 15.50
N ARG A 123 16.93 -7.31 15.66
CA ARG A 123 16.74 -6.05 14.94
C ARG A 123 18.00 -5.62 14.22
N GLY A 124 17.81 -4.97 13.09
CA GLY A 124 18.84 -4.31 12.31
C GLY A 124 18.35 -2.95 11.82
N ALA A 125 19.25 -2.17 11.28
CA ALA A 125 18.95 -0.90 10.64
C ALA A 125 19.29 -0.97 9.15
N TYR A 126 18.58 -0.20 8.33
CA TYR A 126 18.93 -0.02 6.94
C TYR A 126 18.91 1.43 6.49
N HIS A 127 19.71 1.71 5.51
CA HIS A 127 19.73 2.98 4.79
C HIS A 127 18.94 2.87 3.49
N PHE A 128 18.06 3.83 3.24
CA PHE A 128 17.35 3.90 1.97
C PHE A 128 18.13 4.78 0.99
N TRP A 129 18.58 4.15 -0.11
CA TRP A 129 19.36 4.82 -1.12
C TRP A 129 18.59 5.92 -1.84
N SER A 130 19.26 7.04 -2.13
CA SER A 130 18.75 8.14 -2.95
C SER A 130 19.72 8.47 -4.07
N ASN A 131 19.22 8.70 -5.28
CA ASN A 131 20.02 9.11 -6.42
C ASN A 131 20.45 10.58 -6.36
N ASN A 132 19.98 11.34 -5.35
CA ASN A 132 20.21 12.78 -5.24
C ASN A 132 21.55 13.16 -4.60
N SER A 133 22.32 12.19 -4.11
CA SER A 133 23.60 12.41 -3.48
C SER A 133 24.57 11.25 -3.70
N SER A 134 25.86 11.48 -3.50
CA SER A 134 26.89 10.47 -3.73
C SER A 134 26.84 9.34 -2.70
N ALA A 135 27.22 8.12 -3.10
CA ALA A 135 27.32 6.97 -2.22
C ALA A 135 28.15 7.24 -0.97
N ARG A 136 29.25 7.96 -1.12
CA ARG A 136 30.15 8.30 -0.01
C ARG A 136 29.45 9.16 1.04
N ARG A 137 28.69 10.19 0.64
CA ARG A 137 27.94 11.04 1.58
C ARG A 137 26.87 10.25 2.31
N GLN A 138 26.14 9.39 1.59
CA GLN A 138 25.11 8.56 2.17
C GLN A 138 25.70 7.56 3.17
N ALA A 139 26.83 6.95 2.86
CA ALA A 139 27.52 6.03 3.78
C ALA A 139 27.94 6.73 5.07
N TYR A 140 28.52 7.94 4.98
CA TYR A 140 28.86 8.73 6.18
C TYR A 140 27.67 9.17 7.00
N PHE A 141 26.53 9.41 6.35
CA PHE A 141 25.29 9.79 7.05
C PHE A 141 24.62 8.62 7.77
N PHE A 142 24.80 7.40 7.26
CA PHE A 142 24.27 6.20 7.88
C PHE A 142 25.09 5.71 9.08
N LEU A 143 26.40 5.87 9.06
CA LEU A 143 27.34 5.45 10.10
C LEU A 143 27.33 6.39 11.32
#